data_d9a94fe489c44f7877e97a5ec26e39a0
#
_entry.id   d9a94fe489c44f7877e97a5ec26e39a0
#
_cell.length_a   1.000
_cell.length_b   1.000
_cell.length_c   1.000
_cell.angle_alpha   90.00
_cell.angle_beta   90.00
_cell.angle_gamma   90.00
#
_symmetry.space_group_name_H-M   'P 1'
#
loop_
_entity.id
_entity.type
_entity.pdbx_description
1 polymer ?
#
loop_
_entity_poly.entity_id
_entity_poly.type
_entity_poly.pdbx_seq_one_letter_code
_entity_poly.pdbx_strand_id
1 'polypeptide(L)'
;MTRTIENLVFKGGGVLGIAYAGAIEALEKQGILSQVKRTAGTSAGAVAAALISLGYSSKEIVEVLGDTNFKKFQDDLNPLKLTTKYGLYRGEKLLTWLQEIIEQKTGNKHLTFAELEKQGYKTLKVFASDLNTANLTEFSYDKTPDVKIAESIRASMSIPLFFDAWKFPDEKPNNHIYVDGGVLYNYPITAFEDLDK
;
A
#
# COMPACT_ATOMS: atom_id res chain seq x y z
N MET A 1 -33.61 4.20 -0.83
CA MET A 1 -32.54 3.58 -1.65
C MET A 1 -31.32 3.41 -0.77
N THR A 2 -30.93 2.19 -0.46
CA THR A 2 -29.67 1.89 0.24
C THR A 2 -28.53 2.18 -0.73
N ARG A 3 -27.67 3.14 -0.38
CA ARG A 3 -26.46 3.42 -1.17
C ARG A 3 -25.51 2.22 -1.07
N THR A 4 -25.09 1.68 -2.20
CA THR A 4 -24.04 0.65 -2.27
C THR A 4 -22.69 1.30 -2.13
N ILE A 5 -21.84 0.80 -1.23
CA ILE A 5 -20.47 1.29 -1.03
C ILE A 5 -19.53 0.39 -1.81
N GLU A 6 -19.03 0.87 -2.94
CA GLU A 6 -18.13 0.10 -3.82
C GLU A 6 -16.65 0.47 -3.68
N ASN A 7 -16.34 1.62 -3.11
CA ASN A 7 -14.98 2.13 -2.97
C ASN A 7 -14.63 2.33 -1.50
N LEU A 8 -13.43 1.88 -1.09
CA LEU A 8 -12.85 2.22 0.20
C LEU A 8 -11.51 2.91 0.00
N VAL A 9 -11.29 4.02 0.70
CA VAL A 9 -10.07 4.80 0.63
C VAL A 9 -9.47 4.97 2.02
N PHE A 10 -8.18 4.62 2.14
CA PHE A 10 -7.46 4.58 3.41
C PHE A 10 -6.36 5.65 3.46
N LYS A 11 -6.42 6.48 4.50
CA LYS A 11 -5.42 7.50 4.79
C LYS A 11 -4.12 6.87 5.31
N GLY A 12 -2.98 7.49 5.04
CA GLY A 12 -1.73 7.18 5.73
C GLY A 12 -1.79 7.47 7.23
N GLY A 13 -1.07 6.69 8.04
CA GLY A 13 -1.13 6.82 9.50
C GLY A 13 0.03 6.15 10.26
N GLY A 14 1.03 5.64 9.56
CA GLY A 14 2.14 4.92 10.20
C GLY A 14 1.64 3.77 11.09
N VAL A 15 2.15 3.69 12.31
CA VAL A 15 1.76 2.65 13.29
C VAL A 15 0.27 2.71 13.69
N LEU A 16 -0.39 3.85 13.50
CA LEU A 16 -1.83 3.97 13.76
C LEU A 16 -2.68 3.20 12.75
N GLY A 17 -2.09 2.69 11.66
CA GLY A 17 -2.76 1.82 10.68
C GLY A 17 -3.37 0.56 11.31
N ILE A 18 -2.91 0.13 12.49
CA ILE A 18 -3.53 -0.97 13.24
C ILE A 18 -5.01 -0.70 13.56
N ALA A 19 -5.42 0.57 13.70
CA ALA A 19 -6.82 0.94 13.92
C ALA A 19 -7.74 0.55 12.77
N TYR A 20 -7.19 0.38 11.56
CA TYR A 20 -7.97 -0.11 10.41
C TYR A 20 -8.53 -1.51 10.62
N ALA A 21 -7.86 -2.36 11.40
CA ALA A 21 -8.34 -3.70 11.70
C ALA A 21 -9.76 -3.67 12.32
N GLY A 22 -9.96 -2.83 13.34
CA GLY A 22 -11.28 -2.67 13.98
C GLY A 22 -12.32 -2.02 13.07
N ALA A 23 -11.92 -1.03 12.25
CA ALA A 23 -12.81 -0.39 11.30
C ALA A 23 -13.29 -1.39 10.21
N ILE A 24 -12.38 -2.21 9.68
CA ILE A 24 -12.68 -3.22 8.67
C ILE A 24 -13.60 -4.31 9.25
N GLU A 25 -13.37 -4.74 10.51
CA GLU A 25 -14.26 -5.66 11.20
C GLU A 25 -15.69 -5.10 11.31
N ALA A 26 -15.83 -3.83 11.64
CA ALA A 26 -17.14 -3.18 11.71
C ALA A 26 -17.83 -3.10 10.34
N LEU A 27 -17.09 -2.81 9.26
CA LEU A 27 -17.60 -2.81 7.89
C LEU A 27 -18.05 -4.20 7.44
N GLU A 28 -17.32 -5.25 7.80
CA GLU A 28 -17.69 -6.63 7.49
C GLU A 28 -18.97 -7.03 8.20
N LYS A 29 -19.09 -6.76 9.51
CA LYS A 29 -20.32 -7.02 10.30
C LYS A 29 -21.56 -6.32 9.74
N GLN A 30 -21.38 -5.18 9.09
CA GLN A 30 -22.48 -4.44 8.43
C GLN A 30 -22.73 -4.89 6.98
N GLY A 31 -22.00 -5.89 6.47
CA GLY A 31 -22.13 -6.37 5.10
C GLY A 31 -21.60 -5.39 4.04
N ILE A 32 -20.86 -4.36 4.45
CA ILE A 32 -20.31 -3.36 3.53
C ILE A 32 -19.10 -3.92 2.79
N LEU A 33 -18.23 -4.67 3.48
CA LEU A 33 -16.99 -5.18 2.89
C LEU A 33 -17.22 -6.09 1.68
N SER A 34 -18.35 -6.81 1.65
CA SER A 34 -18.75 -7.65 0.51
C SER A 34 -19.17 -6.87 -0.72
N GLN A 35 -19.55 -5.58 -0.58
CA GLN A 35 -19.96 -4.71 -1.67
C GLN A 35 -18.78 -4.00 -2.32
N VAL A 36 -17.62 -3.94 -1.63
CA VAL A 36 -16.43 -3.23 -2.07
C VAL A 36 -15.83 -3.90 -3.28
N LYS A 37 -15.62 -3.12 -4.34
CA LYS A 37 -14.99 -3.53 -5.60
C LYS A 37 -13.59 -2.94 -5.76
N ARG A 38 -13.35 -1.77 -5.18
CA ARG A 38 -12.12 -0.98 -5.39
C ARG A 38 -11.59 -0.44 -4.08
N THR A 39 -10.29 -0.49 -3.92
CA THR A 39 -9.60 0.03 -2.73
C THR A 39 -8.45 0.94 -3.12
N ALA A 40 -8.21 1.96 -2.32
CA ALA A 40 -7.08 2.87 -2.51
C ALA A 40 -6.46 3.25 -1.17
N GLY A 41 -5.16 3.51 -1.16
CA GLY A 41 -4.50 3.91 0.08
C GLY A 41 -3.12 4.51 -0.10
N THR A 42 -2.70 5.20 0.95
CA THR A 42 -1.37 5.81 1.08
C THR A 42 -0.69 5.27 2.33
N SER A 43 0.61 4.95 2.26
CA SER A 43 1.42 4.50 3.42
C SER A 43 0.76 3.29 4.12
N ALA A 44 0.55 3.34 5.44
CA ALA A 44 -0.17 2.29 6.17
C ALA A 44 -1.58 2.01 5.59
N GLY A 45 -2.22 3.03 5.01
CA GLY A 45 -3.50 2.87 4.31
C GLY A 45 -3.38 2.04 3.03
N ALA A 46 -2.22 2.06 2.35
CA ALA A 46 -1.96 1.21 1.20
C ALA A 46 -1.91 -0.27 1.59
N VAL A 47 -1.38 -0.59 2.77
CA VAL A 47 -1.40 -1.95 3.32
C VAL A 47 -2.84 -2.41 3.56
N ALA A 48 -3.66 -1.60 4.24
CA ALA A 48 -5.06 -1.93 4.51
C ALA A 48 -5.86 -2.11 3.20
N ALA A 49 -5.65 -1.22 2.22
CA ALA A 49 -6.25 -1.32 0.89
C ALA A 49 -5.87 -2.62 0.18
N ALA A 50 -4.58 -3.00 0.22
CA ALA A 50 -4.09 -4.22 -0.40
C ALA A 50 -4.65 -5.48 0.26
N LEU A 51 -4.71 -5.54 1.59
CA LEU A 51 -5.29 -6.69 2.31
C LEU A 51 -6.75 -6.93 1.90
N ILE A 52 -7.56 -5.86 1.80
CA ILE A 52 -8.95 -5.98 1.34
C ILE A 52 -9.01 -6.36 -0.15
N SER A 53 -8.17 -5.77 -0.99
CA SER A 53 -8.08 -6.10 -2.41
C SER A 53 -7.81 -7.60 -2.62
N LEU A 54 -6.87 -8.16 -1.86
CA LEU A 54 -6.45 -9.56 -1.90
C LEU A 54 -7.46 -10.53 -1.25
N GLY A 55 -8.58 -10.02 -0.73
CA GLY A 55 -9.65 -10.86 -0.15
C GLY A 55 -9.35 -11.39 1.25
N TYR A 56 -8.52 -10.71 2.02
CA TYR A 56 -8.37 -11.00 3.45
C TYR A 56 -9.67 -10.71 4.19
N SER A 57 -10.14 -11.64 5.03
CA SER A 57 -11.24 -11.39 5.97
C SER A 57 -10.82 -10.42 7.07
N SER A 58 -11.77 -9.80 7.74
CA SER A 58 -11.48 -8.89 8.85
C SER A 58 -10.66 -9.57 9.95
N LYS A 59 -10.96 -10.85 10.23
CA LYS A 59 -10.19 -11.65 11.22
C LYS A 59 -8.74 -11.80 10.83
N GLU A 60 -8.46 -12.18 9.59
CA GLU A 60 -7.09 -12.30 9.07
C GLU A 60 -6.36 -10.94 9.08
N ILE A 61 -7.07 -9.84 8.77
CA ILE A 61 -6.51 -8.49 8.82
C ILE A 61 -6.14 -8.09 10.26
N VAL A 62 -6.98 -8.44 11.24
CA VAL A 62 -6.68 -8.25 12.68
C VAL A 62 -5.41 -9.01 13.06
N GLU A 63 -5.27 -10.27 12.64
CA GLU A 63 -4.08 -11.09 12.88
C GLU A 63 -2.84 -10.48 12.22
N VAL A 64 -2.91 -10.16 10.92
CA VAL A 64 -1.78 -9.58 10.17
C VAL A 64 -1.33 -8.24 10.73
N LEU A 65 -2.24 -7.32 11.04
CA LEU A 65 -1.90 -5.99 11.54
C LEU A 65 -1.63 -5.98 13.04
N GLY A 66 -2.36 -6.80 13.83
CA GLY A 66 -2.23 -6.87 15.28
C GLY A 66 -0.94 -7.52 15.75
N ASP A 67 -0.50 -8.57 15.08
CA ASP A 67 0.74 -9.28 15.39
C ASP A 67 1.99 -8.58 14.84
N THR A 68 1.79 -7.56 14.00
CA THR A 68 2.91 -6.85 13.36
C THR A 68 3.57 -5.89 14.32
N ASN A 69 4.72 -6.29 14.85
CA ASN A 69 5.59 -5.40 15.59
C ASN A 69 6.40 -4.55 14.62
N PHE A 70 5.98 -3.31 14.37
CA PHE A 70 6.64 -2.37 13.46
C PHE A 70 8.12 -2.12 13.77
N LYS A 71 8.57 -2.37 15.02
CA LYS A 71 10.00 -2.32 15.38
C LYS A 71 10.82 -3.38 14.65
N LYS A 72 10.20 -4.49 14.21
CA LYS A 72 10.89 -5.53 13.40
C LYS A 72 11.34 -5.02 12.04
N PHE A 73 10.72 -3.95 11.52
CA PHE A 73 11.10 -3.35 10.22
C PHE A 73 12.29 -2.40 10.33
N GLN A 74 12.77 -2.12 11.54
CA GLN A 74 14.00 -1.36 11.77
C GLN A 74 15.20 -2.27 11.47
N ASP A 75 15.60 -2.29 10.21
CA ASP A 75 16.74 -3.04 9.71
C ASP A 75 17.91 -2.10 9.37
N ASP A 76 19.13 -2.62 9.45
CA ASP A 76 20.37 -1.94 9.00
C ASP A 76 20.43 -0.43 9.32
N LEU A 77 20.36 -0.09 10.62
CA LEU A 77 20.53 1.30 11.07
C LEU A 77 21.86 1.87 10.55
N ASN A 78 21.82 2.84 9.65
CA ASN A 78 23.00 3.52 9.13
C ASN A 78 22.79 5.02 9.01
N PRO A 79 23.19 5.80 10.04
CA PRO A 79 23.03 7.25 10.04
C PRO A 79 23.76 7.97 8.89
N LEU A 80 24.84 7.38 8.34
CA LEU A 80 25.59 7.96 7.22
C LEU A 80 24.78 7.95 5.91
N LYS A 81 23.74 7.13 5.80
CA LYS A 81 22.87 7.07 4.61
C LYS A 81 21.79 8.17 4.60
N LEU A 82 21.61 8.87 5.70
CA LEU A 82 20.57 9.91 5.81
C LEU A 82 20.69 10.96 4.70
N THR A 83 21.92 11.32 4.33
CA THR A 83 22.19 12.31 3.28
C THR A 83 22.15 11.76 1.86
N THR A 84 22.30 10.44 1.69
CA THR A 84 22.41 9.82 0.36
C THR A 84 21.19 9.01 -0.03
N LYS A 85 20.45 8.49 0.95
CA LYS A 85 19.26 7.63 0.74
C LYS A 85 18.01 8.12 1.46
N TYR A 86 18.08 9.26 2.15
CA TYR A 86 16.96 9.93 2.82
C TYR A 86 16.33 9.14 3.97
N GLY A 87 16.95 8.03 4.45
CA GLY A 87 16.42 7.17 5.51
C GLY A 87 17.50 6.59 6.44
N LEU A 88 17.07 6.16 7.63
CA LEU A 88 17.90 5.48 8.64
C LEU A 88 17.88 3.96 8.47
N TYR A 89 16.77 3.41 7.99
CA TYR A 89 16.54 1.96 7.84
C TYR A 89 16.32 1.60 6.38
N ARG A 90 16.88 0.48 5.92
CA ARG A 90 16.73 0.04 4.52
C ARG A 90 15.29 -0.32 4.15
N GLY A 91 14.52 -0.88 5.09
CA GLY A 91 13.15 -1.33 4.86
C GLY A 91 13.05 -2.63 4.04
N GLU A 92 14.11 -3.41 3.98
CA GLU A 92 14.10 -4.73 3.32
C GLU A 92 13.17 -5.72 4.05
N LYS A 93 13.17 -5.68 5.39
CA LYS A 93 12.25 -6.52 6.18
C LYS A 93 10.80 -6.13 5.97
N LEU A 94 10.52 -4.84 5.76
CA LEU A 94 9.18 -4.39 5.39
C LEU A 94 8.77 -4.95 4.03
N LEU A 95 9.66 -4.88 3.03
CA LEU A 95 9.38 -5.44 1.70
C LEU A 95 9.15 -6.95 1.78
N THR A 96 10.00 -7.69 2.51
CA THR A 96 9.84 -9.14 2.68
C THR A 96 8.48 -9.47 3.29
N TRP A 97 8.08 -8.77 4.36
CA TRP A 97 6.77 -8.96 4.99
C TRP A 97 5.61 -8.66 4.03
N LEU A 98 5.69 -7.59 3.21
CA LEU A 98 4.70 -7.28 2.18
C LEU A 98 4.61 -8.41 1.13
N GLN A 99 5.74 -8.96 0.74
CA GLN A 99 5.80 -10.09 -0.18
C GLN A 99 5.15 -11.35 0.41
N GLU A 100 5.41 -11.65 1.68
CA GLU A 100 4.84 -12.81 2.39
C GLU A 100 3.31 -12.72 2.49
N ILE A 101 2.75 -11.58 2.87
CA ILE A 101 1.29 -11.40 2.95
C ILE A 101 0.62 -11.49 1.57
N ILE A 102 1.26 -11.02 0.51
CA ILE A 102 0.75 -11.18 -0.86
C ILE A 102 0.81 -12.65 -1.28
N GLU A 103 1.93 -13.32 -1.04
CA GLU A 103 2.12 -14.73 -1.39
C GLU A 103 1.13 -15.67 -0.71
N GLN A 104 0.79 -15.41 0.57
CA GLN A 104 -0.21 -16.19 1.32
C GLN A 104 -1.58 -16.28 0.63
N LYS A 105 -2.00 -15.22 -0.05
CA LYS A 105 -3.31 -15.18 -0.73
C LYS A 105 -3.24 -15.55 -2.20
N THR A 106 -2.12 -15.30 -2.86
CA THR A 106 -2.04 -15.37 -4.33
C THR A 106 -1.10 -16.45 -4.83
N GLY A 107 -0.26 -17.01 -3.96
CA GLY A 107 0.81 -17.93 -4.34
C GLY A 107 1.98 -17.25 -5.09
N ASN A 108 1.96 -15.91 -5.23
CA ASN A 108 2.98 -15.15 -5.98
C ASN A 108 3.38 -13.88 -5.22
N LYS A 109 4.53 -13.89 -4.56
CA LYS A 109 5.07 -12.73 -3.82
C LYS A 109 5.43 -11.53 -4.70
N HIS A 110 5.55 -11.74 -6.01
CA HIS A 110 5.88 -10.73 -7.01
C HIS A 110 4.67 -10.30 -7.86
N LEU A 111 3.45 -10.54 -7.36
CA LEU A 111 2.20 -10.19 -8.03
C LEU A 111 2.22 -8.74 -8.52
N THR A 112 1.94 -8.54 -9.81
CA THR A 112 1.79 -7.24 -10.44
C THR A 112 0.33 -6.75 -10.41
N PHE A 113 0.10 -5.46 -10.68
CA PHE A 113 -1.25 -4.95 -10.82
C PHE A 113 -2.01 -5.61 -11.98
N ALA A 114 -1.33 -5.94 -13.09
CA ALA A 114 -1.94 -6.67 -14.20
C ALA A 114 -2.40 -8.08 -13.80
N GLU A 115 -1.58 -8.79 -13.03
CA GLU A 115 -1.91 -10.12 -12.54
C GLU A 115 -3.04 -10.09 -11.50
N LEU A 116 -3.06 -9.07 -10.62
CA LEU A 116 -4.14 -8.85 -9.65
C LEU A 116 -5.51 -8.77 -10.36
N GLU A 117 -5.61 -7.91 -11.37
CA GLU A 117 -6.84 -7.70 -12.14
C GLU A 117 -7.23 -8.97 -12.91
N LYS A 118 -6.26 -9.61 -13.58
CA LYS A 118 -6.49 -10.86 -14.33
C LYS A 118 -7.00 -12.01 -13.47
N GLN A 119 -6.60 -12.06 -12.19
CA GLN A 119 -7.04 -13.07 -11.24
C GLN A 119 -8.40 -12.74 -10.60
N GLY A 120 -9.00 -11.60 -10.93
CA GLY A 120 -10.33 -11.19 -10.45
C GLY A 120 -10.34 -10.67 -9.01
N TYR A 121 -9.21 -10.23 -8.49
CA TYR A 121 -9.14 -9.52 -7.22
C TYR A 121 -9.77 -8.12 -7.34
N LYS A 122 -10.03 -7.46 -6.21
CA LYS A 122 -10.55 -6.09 -6.21
C LYS A 122 -9.48 -5.12 -6.73
N THR A 123 -9.91 -4.11 -7.49
CA THR A 123 -9.01 -3.07 -8.00
C THR A 123 -8.29 -2.36 -6.86
N LEU A 124 -6.98 -2.18 -6.99
CA LEU A 124 -6.11 -1.54 -6.01
C LEU A 124 -5.42 -0.33 -6.62
N LYS A 125 -5.43 0.79 -5.87
CA LYS A 125 -4.60 1.97 -6.14
C LYS A 125 -3.71 2.29 -4.94
N VAL A 126 -2.42 2.50 -5.20
CA VAL A 126 -1.40 2.86 -4.21
C VAL A 126 -0.74 4.16 -4.60
N PHE A 127 -0.49 5.06 -3.64
CA PHE A 127 0.05 6.39 -3.92
C PHE A 127 1.40 6.60 -3.24
N ALA A 128 2.37 7.17 -3.98
CA ALA A 128 3.66 7.60 -3.47
C ALA A 128 4.02 8.98 -4.01
N SER A 129 4.96 9.66 -3.33
CA SER A 129 5.50 10.95 -3.77
C SER A 129 6.77 10.72 -4.58
N ASP A 130 6.80 11.18 -5.81
CA ASP A 130 7.95 11.12 -6.72
C ASP A 130 8.85 12.34 -6.51
N LEU A 131 10.08 12.12 -6.04
CA LEU A 131 11.03 13.21 -5.77
C LEU A 131 11.65 13.79 -7.04
N ASN A 132 11.69 13.08 -8.14
CA ASN A 132 12.25 13.55 -9.40
C ASN A 132 11.35 14.57 -10.09
N THR A 133 10.04 14.38 -9.98
CA THR A 133 9.04 15.24 -10.63
C THR A 133 8.30 16.16 -9.65
N ALA A 134 8.49 15.96 -8.34
CA ALA A 134 7.73 16.60 -7.27
C ALA A 134 6.20 16.41 -7.40
N ASN A 135 5.78 15.28 -7.98
CA ASN A 135 4.39 14.95 -8.21
C ASN A 135 3.96 13.70 -7.44
N LEU A 136 2.65 13.56 -7.30
CA LEU A 136 2.03 12.32 -6.85
C LEU A 136 2.12 11.26 -7.96
N THR A 137 2.50 10.03 -7.59
CA THR A 137 2.42 8.87 -8.47
C THR A 137 1.35 7.92 -7.97
N GLU A 138 0.43 7.55 -8.86
CA GLU A 138 -0.53 6.47 -8.69
C GLU A 138 0.06 5.17 -9.27
N PHE A 139 0.14 4.13 -8.46
CA PHE A 139 0.41 2.77 -8.90
C PHE A 139 -0.91 2.01 -8.96
N SER A 140 -1.27 1.54 -10.14
CA SER A 140 -2.54 0.85 -10.41
C SER A 140 -2.47 0.04 -11.70
N TYR A 141 -3.48 -0.77 -11.96
CA TYR A 141 -3.63 -1.45 -13.25
C TYR A 141 -3.59 -0.47 -14.43
N ASP A 142 -4.29 0.66 -14.32
CA ASP A 142 -4.42 1.61 -15.42
C ASP A 142 -3.14 2.39 -15.71
N LYS A 143 -2.31 2.65 -14.70
CA LYS A 143 -1.13 3.52 -14.82
C LYS A 143 0.19 2.75 -14.89
N THR A 144 0.30 1.66 -14.14
CA THR A 144 1.55 0.93 -13.94
C THR A 144 1.31 -0.58 -13.82
N PRO A 145 0.70 -1.24 -14.84
CA PRO A 145 0.26 -2.63 -14.77
C PRO A 145 1.37 -3.63 -14.40
N ASP A 146 2.60 -3.37 -14.84
CA ASP A 146 3.75 -4.26 -14.63
C ASP A 146 4.47 -4.05 -13.29
N VAL A 147 4.07 -3.05 -12.51
CA VAL A 147 4.67 -2.81 -11.19
C VAL A 147 4.19 -3.86 -10.20
N LYS A 148 5.13 -4.36 -9.40
CA LYS A 148 4.83 -5.31 -8.31
C LYS A 148 4.14 -4.60 -7.15
N ILE A 149 3.06 -5.18 -6.65
CA ILE A 149 2.24 -4.60 -5.58
C ILE A 149 3.06 -4.39 -4.30
N ALA A 150 3.87 -5.37 -3.88
CA ALA A 150 4.73 -5.25 -2.71
C ALA A 150 5.68 -4.05 -2.81
N GLU A 151 6.28 -3.84 -3.98
CA GLU A 151 7.22 -2.75 -4.23
C GLU A 151 6.51 -1.38 -4.25
N SER A 152 5.30 -1.29 -4.82
CA SER A 152 4.51 -0.06 -4.79
C SER A 152 4.11 0.35 -3.38
N ILE A 153 3.71 -0.62 -2.54
CA ILE A 153 3.40 -0.36 -1.13
C ILE A 153 4.68 0.02 -0.37
N ARG A 154 5.83 -0.64 -0.65
CA ARG A 154 7.12 -0.27 -0.07
C ARG A 154 7.49 1.17 -0.42
N ALA A 155 7.28 1.61 -1.67
CA ALA A 155 7.47 3.00 -2.10
C ALA A 155 6.56 3.94 -1.31
N SER A 156 5.26 3.61 -1.22
CA SER A 156 4.25 4.37 -0.48
C SER A 156 4.55 4.51 1.02
N MET A 157 5.28 3.55 1.61
CA MET A 157 5.67 3.53 3.02
C MET A 157 7.11 4.03 3.26
N SER A 158 7.78 4.60 2.28
CA SER A 158 9.13 5.17 2.43
C SER A 158 9.09 6.50 3.18
N ILE A 159 8.74 6.44 4.48
CA ILE A 159 8.64 7.62 5.36
C ILE A 159 10.01 8.30 5.42
N PRO A 160 10.12 9.58 4.98
CA PRO A 160 11.37 10.32 4.99
C PRO A 160 12.04 10.30 6.37
N LEU A 161 13.35 10.20 6.37
CA LEU A 161 14.21 10.09 7.56
C LEU A 161 14.08 8.77 8.32
N PHE A 162 13.06 7.97 8.08
CA PHE A 162 12.88 6.67 8.73
C PHE A 162 13.29 5.52 7.80
N PHE A 163 12.64 5.36 6.67
CA PHE A 163 13.04 4.37 5.66
C PHE A 163 13.80 5.01 4.50
N ASP A 164 14.76 4.26 3.93
CA ASP A 164 15.39 4.64 2.66
C ASP A 164 14.30 4.95 1.62
N ALA A 165 14.48 6.03 0.87
CA ALA A 165 13.65 6.33 -0.29
C ALA A 165 13.72 5.16 -1.27
N TRP A 166 12.58 4.83 -1.89
CA TRP A 166 12.47 3.66 -2.75
C TRP A 166 12.88 3.98 -4.18
N LYS A 167 13.64 3.08 -4.77
CA LYS A 167 13.95 3.05 -6.19
C LYS A 167 13.67 1.63 -6.68
N PHE A 168 12.85 1.50 -7.72
CA PHE A 168 12.49 0.19 -8.22
C PHE A 168 13.71 -0.53 -8.81
N PRO A 169 14.01 -1.77 -8.38
CA PRO A 169 15.23 -2.49 -8.80
C PRO A 169 15.28 -2.80 -10.30
N ASP A 170 14.10 -3.02 -10.90
CA ASP A 170 13.94 -3.32 -12.34
C ASP A 170 13.62 -2.07 -13.18
N GLU A 171 13.77 -0.88 -12.58
CA GLU A 171 13.49 0.43 -13.20
C GLU A 171 12.06 0.58 -13.74
N LYS A 172 11.13 -0.22 -13.22
CA LYS A 172 9.69 -0.10 -13.55
C LYS A 172 8.94 0.56 -12.38
N PRO A 173 8.10 1.56 -12.63
CA PRO A 173 7.70 2.12 -13.92
C PRO A 173 8.76 3.04 -14.55
N ASN A 174 9.76 3.45 -13.80
CA ASN A 174 10.85 4.34 -14.21
C ASN A 174 12.01 4.27 -13.20
N ASN A 175 13.08 5.04 -13.46
CA ASN A 175 14.27 5.11 -12.59
C ASN A 175 14.20 6.29 -11.58
N HIS A 176 13.00 6.63 -11.09
CA HIS A 176 12.79 7.71 -10.13
C HIS A 176 12.94 7.24 -8.68
N ILE A 177 13.02 8.21 -7.79
CA ILE A 177 13.11 8.04 -6.34
C ILE A 177 11.77 8.38 -5.72
N TYR A 178 11.23 7.47 -4.92
CA TYR A 178 9.93 7.62 -4.28
C TYR A 178 10.05 7.68 -2.76
N VAL A 179 9.21 8.51 -2.17
CA VAL A 179 9.00 8.58 -0.72
C VAL A 179 7.53 8.42 -0.40
N ASP A 180 7.21 8.32 0.89
CA ASP A 180 5.85 8.14 1.39
C ASP A 180 4.86 9.07 0.70
N GLY A 181 3.76 8.50 0.26
CA GLY A 181 2.70 9.27 -0.40
C GLY A 181 2.07 10.33 0.49
N GLY A 182 2.17 10.15 1.81
CA GLY A 182 1.71 11.12 2.79
C GLY A 182 2.42 12.46 2.77
N VAL A 183 3.57 12.58 2.07
CA VAL A 183 4.26 13.84 1.85
C VAL A 183 3.41 14.80 0.99
N LEU A 184 2.78 14.30 -0.07
CA LEU A 184 1.96 15.11 -0.99
C LEU A 184 0.46 14.82 -0.85
N TYR A 185 0.05 13.56 -0.62
CA TYR A 185 -1.35 13.17 -0.67
C TYR A 185 -1.66 12.05 0.35
N ASN A 186 -1.77 12.45 1.62
CA ASN A 186 -1.93 11.49 2.71
C ASN A 186 -3.30 10.77 2.72
N TYR A 187 -4.34 11.39 2.16
CA TYR A 187 -5.68 10.80 2.05
C TYR A 187 -6.19 10.89 0.61
N PRO A 188 -6.05 9.81 -0.18
CA PRO A 188 -6.39 9.83 -1.60
C PRO A 188 -7.91 9.70 -1.84
N ILE A 189 -8.70 10.62 -1.25
CA ILE A 189 -10.16 10.56 -1.26
C ILE A 189 -10.76 10.64 -2.67
N THR A 190 -10.06 11.29 -3.60
CA THR A 190 -10.49 11.46 -5.00
C THR A 190 -10.02 10.33 -5.93
N ALA A 191 -9.45 9.25 -5.35
CA ALA A 191 -8.83 8.17 -6.14
C ALA A 191 -9.75 7.53 -7.19
N PHE A 192 -11.06 7.62 -7.03
CA PHE A 192 -12.07 6.99 -7.90
C PHE A 192 -13.08 7.97 -8.49
N GLU A 193 -12.87 9.30 -8.40
CA GLU A 193 -13.81 10.31 -8.91
C GLU A 193 -13.96 10.30 -10.45
N ASP A 194 -12.95 9.80 -11.18
CA ASP A 194 -13.00 9.74 -12.64
C ASP A 194 -13.86 8.58 -13.18
N LEU A 195 -14.30 7.67 -12.31
CA LEU A 195 -15.12 6.51 -12.70
C LEU A 195 -16.62 6.81 -12.74
N ASP A 196 -17.04 7.97 -12.24
CA ASP A 196 -18.44 8.40 -12.19
C ASP A 196 -18.79 9.38 -13.32
N LYS A 197 -17.88 9.57 -14.28
CA LYS A 197 -18.07 10.40 -15.49
C LYS A 197 -18.18 9.52 -16.73
#